data_99862d809806cbcce1eafcc8eec304bf
#
_entry.id   99862d809806cbcce1eafcc8eec304bf
#
_cell.length_a   1.000
_cell.length_b   1.000
_cell.length_c   1.000
_cell.angle_alpha   90.00
_cell.angle_beta   90.00
_cell.angle_gamma   90.00
#
_symmetry.space_group_name_H-M   'P 1'
#
loop_
_entity.id
_entity.type
_entity.pdbx_description
1 polymer ?
#
loop_
_entity_poly.entity_id
_entity_poly.type
_entity_poly.pdbx_seq_one_letter_code
_entity_poly.pdbx_strand_id
1 'polypeptide(L)' 'MKQIIAMDADSDEVVVVYEYTAQLQDELSLKVGDVITRVERIEGGWWRGELNKVRGMFPDNFVKVSFMIYMRLMCLLAL' A
#
# COMPACT_ATOMS: atom_id res chain seq x y z
N MET A 1 -1.25 -18.26 15.09
CA MET A 1 -0.24 -18.37 14.08
C MET A 1 -0.67 -17.87 12.76
N LYS A 2 -1.54 -18.59 12.13
CA LYS A 2 -1.93 -18.25 10.78
C LYS A 2 -2.62 -16.92 10.70
N GLN A 3 -3.37 -16.61 11.72
CA GLN A 3 -4.07 -15.34 11.74
C GLN A 3 -3.12 -14.18 11.67
N ILE A 4 -1.99 -14.34 12.31
CA ILE A 4 -1.00 -13.29 12.33
C ILE A 4 -0.53 -13.03 10.91
N ILE A 5 -0.35 -14.08 10.16
CA ILE A 5 0.08 -13.94 8.78
C ILE A 5 -0.96 -13.20 7.97
N ALA A 6 -2.21 -13.51 8.20
CA ALA A 6 -3.27 -12.83 7.48
C ALA A 6 -3.29 -11.35 7.79
N MET A 7 -3.07 -11.00 9.05
CA MET A 7 -3.06 -9.61 9.42
C MET A 7 -1.89 -8.88 8.80
N ASP A 8 -0.75 -9.55 8.70
CA ASP A 8 0.40 -8.96 8.06
C ASP A 8 0.12 -8.68 6.59
N ALA A 9 -0.60 -9.57 5.96
CA ALA A 9 -0.96 -9.36 4.57
C ALA A 9 -1.80 -8.12 4.40
N ASP A 10 -2.73 -7.89 5.32
CA ASP A 10 -3.56 -6.70 5.26
C ASP A 10 -2.73 -5.45 5.44
N SER A 11 -1.76 -5.49 6.32
CA SER A 11 -0.93 -4.32 6.60
C SER A 11 0.04 -4.03 5.47
N ASP A 12 0.16 -4.92 4.51
CA ASP A 12 1.05 -4.74 3.36
C ASP A 12 0.38 -4.03 2.20
N GLU A 13 -0.82 -3.53 2.40
CA GLU A 13 -1.51 -2.79 1.36
C GLU A 13 -1.59 -1.32 1.73
N VAL A 14 -1.38 -0.46 0.74
CA VAL A 14 -1.53 0.97 0.92
C VAL A 14 -2.30 1.53 -0.26
N VAL A 15 -2.95 2.66 -0.02
CA VAL A 15 -3.69 3.34 -1.08
C VAL A 15 -3.01 4.67 -1.36
N VAL A 16 -2.90 5.01 -2.62
CA VAL A 16 -2.26 6.25 -3.06
C VAL A 16 -3.20 7.42 -2.81
N VAL A 17 -2.69 8.45 -2.13
CA VAL A 17 -3.49 9.64 -1.85
C VAL A 17 -2.96 10.87 -2.61
N TYR A 18 -1.76 10.80 -3.16
CA TYR A 18 -1.22 11.87 -4.00
C TYR A 18 -0.58 11.26 -5.23
N GLU A 19 -0.79 11.91 -6.35
CA GLU A 19 -0.23 11.46 -7.61
C GLU A 19 1.30 11.63 -7.62
N TYR A 20 1.99 10.69 -8.26
CA TYR A 20 3.44 10.74 -8.38
C TYR A 20 3.84 10.18 -9.73
N THR A 21 4.74 10.87 -10.40
CA THR A 21 5.29 10.41 -11.68
C THR A 21 6.70 9.88 -11.43
N ALA A 22 6.91 8.64 -11.81
CA ALA A 22 8.22 7.99 -11.63
C ALA A 22 9.32 8.81 -12.28
N GLN A 23 10.40 8.98 -11.53
CA GLN A 23 11.56 9.73 -12.00
C GLN A 23 12.67 8.80 -12.47
N LEU A 24 12.71 7.60 -11.92
CA LEU A 24 13.72 6.60 -12.22
C LEU A 24 13.03 5.32 -12.65
N GLN A 25 13.80 4.43 -13.26
CA GLN A 25 13.25 3.19 -13.81
C GLN A 25 12.67 2.28 -12.75
N ASP A 26 13.22 2.32 -11.54
CA ASP A 26 12.76 1.44 -10.47
C ASP A 26 11.63 2.04 -9.66
N GLU A 27 11.08 3.17 -10.08
CA GLU A 27 9.98 3.82 -9.37
C GLU A 27 8.65 3.52 -10.02
N LEU A 28 7.61 3.57 -9.21
CA LEU A 28 6.23 3.41 -9.69
C LEU A 28 5.61 4.77 -9.90
N SER A 29 4.88 4.92 -10.99
CA SER A 29 4.01 6.08 -11.17
C SER A 29 2.70 5.78 -10.48
N LEU A 30 2.22 6.74 -9.69
CA LEU A 30 1.07 6.55 -8.83
C LEU A 30 -0.05 7.48 -9.22
N LYS A 31 -1.29 6.96 -9.16
CA LYS A 31 -2.49 7.77 -9.32
C LYS A 31 -3.33 7.62 -8.08
N VAL A 32 -4.00 8.70 -7.69
CA VAL A 32 -4.85 8.67 -6.51
C VAL A 32 -5.86 7.55 -6.64
N GLY A 33 -5.94 6.75 -5.57
CA GLY A 33 -6.85 5.62 -5.55
C GLY A 33 -6.22 4.30 -5.90
N ASP A 34 -5.00 4.31 -6.43
CA ASP A 34 -4.30 3.07 -6.70
C ASP A 34 -4.05 2.33 -5.39
N VAL A 35 -4.10 1.01 -5.45
CA VAL A 35 -3.80 0.17 -4.29
C VAL A 35 -2.50 -0.56 -4.59
N ILE A 36 -1.52 -0.35 -3.73
CA ILE A 36 -0.21 -1.00 -3.85
C ILE A 36 -0.18 -2.14 -2.86
N THR A 37 0.19 -3.32 -3.32
CA THR A 37 0.22 -4.52 -2.49
C THR A 37 1.65 -4.97 -2.27
N ARG A 38 1.83 -5.90 -1.34
CA ARG A 38 3.14 -6.49 -1.05
C ARG A 38 4.16 -5.42 -0.71
N VAL A 39 3.75 -4.51 0.15
CA VAL A 39 4.57 -3.36 0.47
C VAL A 39 5.66 -3.74 1.45
N GLU A 40 6.89 -3.34 1.14
CA GLU A 40 8.02 -3.45 2.05
C GLU A 40 8.39 -2.06 2.51
N ARG A 41 8.45 -1.89 3.82
CA ARG A 41 8.76 -0.59 4.40
C ARG A 41 10.26 -0.47 4.60
N ILE A 42 10.86 0.35 3.73
CA ILE A 42 12.30 0.55 3.72
C ILE A 42 12.57 1.92 4.30
N GLU A 43 13.64 2.05 5.05
CA GLU A 43 13.98 3.33 5.65
C GLU A 43 14.35 4.34 4.59
N GLY A 44 14.18 5.62 4.94
CA GLY A 44 14.60 6.68 4.04
C GLY A 44 13.49 7.35 3.27
N GLY A 45 12.24 7.02 3.58
CA GLY A 45 11.11 7.68 2.92
C GLY A 45 10.65 7.01 1.64
N TRP A 46 11.22 5.89 1.29
CA TRP A 46 10.86 5.16 0.09
C TRP A 46 10.51 3.73 0.45
N TRP A 47 9.35 3.29 0.00
CA TRP A 47 8.91 1.92 0.19
C TRP A 47 8.88 1.22 -1.16
N ARG A 48 8.76 -0.07 -1.13
CA ARG A 48 8.65 -0.87 -2.35
C ARG A 48 7.37 -1.65 -2.32
N GLY A 49 6.71 -1.76 -3.47
CA GLY A 49 5.48 -2.52 -3.55
C GLY A 49 5.17 -2.89 -4.98
N GLU A 50 3.98 -3.46 -5.16
CA GLU A 50 3.54 -3.95 -6.45
C GLU A 50 2.28 -3.23 -6.87
N LEU A 51 2.27 -2.71 -8.10
CA LEU A 51 1.12 -2.04 -8.67
C LEU A 51 0.99 -2.49 -10.12
N ASN A 52 -0.18 -3.05 -10.46
CA ASN A 52 -0.44 -3.55 -11.81
C ASN A 52 0.63 -4.55 -12.26
N LYS A 53 1.00 -5.44 -11.32
CA LYS A 53 1.97 -6.49 -11.57
C LYS A 53 3.38 -6.00 -11.80
N VAL A 54 3.63 -4.73 -11.51
CA VAL A 54 4.97 -4.15 -11.62
C VAL A 54 5.43 -3.81 -10.21
N ARG A 55 6.62 -4.27 -9.86
CA ARG A 55 7.19 -4.00 -8.56
C ARG A 55 8.15 -2.84 -8.65
N GLY A 56 8.05 -1.90 -7.72
CA GLY A 56 8.91 -0.74 -7.76
C GLY A 56 8.84 0.08 -6.49
N MET A 57 9.59 1.17 -6.49
CA MET A 57 9.72 2.07 -5.34
C MET A 57 8.74 3.21 -5.44
N PHE A 58 8.33 3.74 -4.30
CA PHE A 58 7.44 4.89 -4.26
C PHE A 58 7.66 5.65 -2.96
N PRO A 59 7.35 6.96 -2.94
CA PRO A 59 7.51 7.76 -1.73
C PRO A 59 6.44 7.40 -0.71
N ASP A 60 6.86 7.19 0.52
CA ASP A 60 5.95 6.66 1.54
C ASP A 60 4.92 7.69 2.00
N ASN A 61 5.19 8.97 1.83
CA ASN A 61 4.24 9.98 2.26
C ASN A 61 3.19 10.31 1.21
N PHE A 62 3.17 9.58 0.10
CA PHE A 62 2.14 9.72 -0.92
C PHE A 62 1.05 8.66 -0.78
N VAL A 63 1.18 7.80 0.22
CA VAL A 63 0.25 6.69 0.41
C VAL A 63 -0.20 6.64 1.86
N LYS A 64 -1.29 5.91 2.09
CA LYS A 64 -1.78 5.62 3.42
C LYS A 64 -2.10 4.15 3.51
N VAL A 65 -2.09 3.63 4.72
CA VAL A 65 -2.52 2.26 4.95
C VAL A 65 -3.94 2.12 4.40
N SER A 66 -4.18 1.01 3.73
CA SER A 66 -5.48 0.79 3.13
C SER A 66 -6.54 0.70 4.21
N PHE A 67 -7.51 1.60 4.15
CA PHE A 67 -8.61 1.59 5.09
C PHE A 67 -9.78 0.74 4.63
N MET A 68 -9.73 0.24 3.42
CA MET A 68 -10.88 -0.48 2.89
C MET A 68 -11.18 -1.72 3.70
N ILE A 69 -10.15 -2.49 4.03
CA ILE A 69 -10.35 -3.69 4.85
C ILE A 69 -10.74 -3.30 6.25
N TYR A 70 -10.10 -2.28 6.78
CA TYR A 70 -10.36 -1.80 8.11
C TYR A 70 -11.81 -1.33 8.25
N MET A 71 -12.25 -0.53 7.29
CA MET A 71 -13.62 -0.02 7.30
C MET A 71 -14.64 -1.14 7.20
N ARG A 72 -14.33 -2.14 6.39
CA ARG A 72 -15.23 -3.27 6.24
C ARG A 72 -15.39 -4.02 7.56
N LEU A 73 -14.29 -4.22 8.27
CA LEU A 73 -14.34 -4.89 9.55
C LEU A 73 -15.13 -4.08 10.57
N MET A 74 -14.94 -2.77 10.56
CA MET A 74 -15.65 -1.91 11.46
C MET A 74 -17.15 -1.95 11.21
N CYS A 75 -17.54 -1.99 9.95
CA CYS A 75 -18.96 -2.08 9.62
C CYS A 75 -19.56 -3.37 10.13
N LEU A 76 -18.85 -4.47 9.98
CA LEU A 76 -19.33 -5.75 10.45
C LEU A 76 -19.50 -5.76 11.98
N LEU A 77 -18.55 -5.15 12.66
CA LEU A 77 -18.61 -5.10 14.11
C LEU A 77 -19.72 -4.21 14.62
N ALA A 78 -20.07 -3.20 13.85
CA ALA A 78 -21.12 -2.27 14.25
C ALA A 78 -22.48 -2.92 14.17
N LEU A 79 -22.62 -3.94 13.38
CA LEU A 79 -23.90 -4.62 13.27
C LEU A 79 -24.09 -5.63 14.37
#